data_d92c58117659ea283e33deed34fbceb6
#
_entry.id   d92c58117659ea283e33deed34fbceb6
#
_cell.length_a   1.000
_cell.length_b   1.000
_cell.length_c   1.000
_cell.angle_alpha   90.00
_cell.angle_beta   90.00
_cell.angle_gamma   90.00
#
_symmetry.space_group_name_H-M   'P 1'
#
loop_
_entity.id
_entity.type
_entity.pdbx_description
1 polymer ?
#
loop_
_entity_poly.entity_id
_entity_poly.type
_entity_poly.pdbx_seq_one_letter_code
_entity_poly.pdbx_strand_id
1 'polypeptide(L)'
;MIASSRMQFSFQACADLNDIWETIAMPSDRFGSTNTEHMASAESFVDKFEQVCQLLTLHPEMGPPRHELQVGIRSLLFQRYVIFYRSRGNCVEIMRIIRAAREVDAVV
;
A
#
# COMPACT_ATOMS: atom_id res chain seq x y z
N MET A 1 5.74 7.89 -23.35
CA MET A 1 5.73 7.55 -22.93
C MET A 1 5.67 7.11 -21.77
N ILE A 2 6.00 7.23 -21.10
CA ILE A 2 6.02 6.49 -20.08
C ILE A 2 5.10 6.92 -19.09
N ALA A 3 3.88 6.77 -19.32
CA ALA A 3 2.82 7.16 -18.45
C ALA A 3 2.84 6.35 -17.18
N SER A 4 3.49 5.23 -17.22
CA SER A 4 3.52 4.37 -16.05
C SER A 4 4.18 5.02 -14.84
N SER A 5 4.94 6.10 -15.05
CA SER A 5 5.57 6.74 -13.91
C SER A 5 4.66 7.76 -13.23
N ARG A 6 3.39 7.75 -13.53
CA ARG A 6 2.43 8.68 -12.92
C ARG A 6 1.91 8.16 -11.61
N MET A 7 2.81 7.90 -10.68
CA MET A 7 2.45 7.41 -9.36
C MET A 7 3.20 8.27 -8.36
N GLN A 8 2.49 8.77 -7.35
CA GLN A 8 3.07 9.57 -6.29
C GLN A 8 2.70 8.96 -4.95
N PHE A 9 3.56 9.17 -3.99
CA PHE A 9 3.33 8.69 -2.63
C PHE A 9 3.36 9.89 -1.69
N SER A 10 2.35 9.98 -0.83
CA SER A 10 2.38 10.99 0.22
C SER A 10 3.50 10.68 1.19
N PHE A 11 3.86 11.67 2.01
CA PHE A 11 4.85 11.45 3.04
C PHE A 11 4.41 10.33 3.99
N GLN A 12 3.13 10.33 4.35
CA GLN A 12 2.61 9.31 5.24
C GLN A 12 2.62 7.91 4.61
N ALA A 13 2.34 7.83 3.31
CA ALA A 13 2.40 6.55 2.63
C ALA A 13 3.82 6.00 2.59
N CYS A 14 4.80 6.87 2.39
CA CYS A 14 6.20 6.45 2.43
C CYS A 14 6.56 5.92 3.81
N ALA A 15 6.13 6.59 4.86
CA ALA A 15 6.39 6.14 6.21
C ALA A 15 5.69 4.82 6.49
N ASP A 16 4.45 4.68 6.03
CA ASP A 16 3.72 3.44 6.18
C ASP A 16 4.46 2.28 5.53
N LEU A 17 4.93 2.49 4.31
CA LEU A 17 5.61 1.43 3.57
C LEU A 17 6.93 1.05 4.26
N ASN A 18 7.64 2.02 4.78
CA ASN A 18 8.86 1.74 5.51
C ASN A 18 8.58 0.92 6.77
N ASP A 19 7.52 1.26 7.50
CA ASP A 19 7.14 0.51 8.68
C ASP A 19 6.77 -0.93 8.32
N ILE A 20 6.05 -1.11 7.23
CA ILE A 20 5.67 -2.44 6.78
C ILE A 20 6.92 -3.24 6.42
N TRP A 21 7.84 -2.63 5.70
CA TRP A 21 9.09 -3.30 5.34
C TRP A 21 9.81 -3.78 6.59
N GLU A 22 9.96 -2.90 7.59
CA GLU A 22 10.67 -3.27 8.81
C GLU A 22 9.94 -4.37 9.58
N THR A 23 8.61 -4.32 9.58
CA THR A 23 7.83 -5.34 10.25
C THR A 23 8.06 -6.72 9.63
N ILE A 24 8.17 -6.78 8.32
CA ILE A 24 8.36 -8.05 7.62
C ILE A 24 9.82 -8.47 7.66
N ALA A 25 10.73 -7.54 7.40
CA ALA A 25 12.14 -7.87 7.27
C ALA A 25 12.81 -8.11 8.62
N MET A 26 12.35 -7.40 9.65
CA MET A 26 13.00 -7.48 10.97
C MET A 26 11.94 -7.57 12.06
N PRO A 27 11.20 -8.69 12.10
CA PRO A 27 10.18 -8.84 13.14
C PRO A 27 10.82 -8.95 14.52
N SER A 28 10.11 -8.47 15.52
CA SER A 28 10.62 -8.53 16.88
C SER A 28 10.70 -9.96 17.39
N ASP A 29 9.85 -10.84 16.89
CA ASP A 29 9.87 -12.26 17.23
C ASP A 29 10.58 -13.02 16.13
N ARG A 30 11.68 -13.66 16.48
CA ARG A 30 12.52 -14.30 15.48
C ARG A 30 12.62 -15.80 15.62
N PHE A 31 11.73 -16.40 16.36
CA PHE A 31 11.80 -17.83 16.58
C PHE A 31 11.58 -18.59 15.28
N GLY A 32 12.51 -19.47 14.97
CA GLY A 32 12.36 -20.39 13.88
C GLY A 32 12.59 -19.84 12.50
N SER A 33 12.96 -18.57 12.37
CA SER A 33 13.15 -17.95 11.06
C SER A 33 14.51 -17.29 11.00
N THR A 34 15.05 -17.23 9.79
CA THR A 34 16.34 -16.57 9.56
C THR A 34 16.09 -15.17 9.01
N ASN A 35 17.09 -14.31 9.15
CA ASN A 35 17.03 -13.00 8.54
C ASN A 35 16.86 -13.07 7.04
N THR A 36 17.48 -14.07 6.41
CA THR A 36 17.36 -14.24 4.97
C THR A 36 15.92 -14.47 4.55
N GLU A 37 15.21 -15.31 5.30
CA GLU A 37 13.80 -15.58 4.98
C GLU A 37 12.95 -14.32 5.14
N HIS A 38 13.20 -13.55 6.20
CA HIS A 38 12.44 -12.33 6.43
C HIS A 38 12.72 -11.30 5.35
N MET A 39 13.97 -11.17 4.94
CA MET A 39 14.30 -10.23 3.87
C MET A 39 13.66 -10.65 2.56
N ALA A 40 13.65 -11.94 2.25
CA ALA A 40 13.02 -12.42 1.03
C ALA A 40 11.52 -12.14 1.05
N SER A 41 10.89 -12.29 2.21
CA SER A 41 9.46 -11.99 2.34
C SER A 41 9.19 -10.51 2.12
N ALA A 42 10.04 -9.65 2.66
CA ALA A 42 9.87 -8.21 2.48
C ALA A 42 10.05 -7.82 1.03
N GLU A 43 11.03 -8.39 0.35
CA GLU A 43 11.25 -8.10 -1.05
C GLU A 43 10.08 -8.57 -1.90
N SER A 44 9.53 -9.74 -1.59
CA SER A 44 8.37 -10.25 -2.30
C SER A 44 7.18 -9.33 -2.11
N PHE A 45 6.98 -8.82 -0.90
CA PHE A 45 5.91 -7.87 -0.63
C PHE A 45 6.05 -6.62 -1.51
N VAL A 46 7.26 -6.06 -1.57
CA VAL A 46 7.49 -4.86 -2.36
C VAL A 46 7.24 -5.11 -3.84
N ASP A 47 7.70 -6.25 -4.35
CA ASP A 47 7.48 -6.59 -5.75
C ASP A 47 5.99 -6.64 -6.09
N LYS A 48 5.22 -7.29 -5.24
CA LYS A 48 3.78 -7.41 -5.47
C LYS A 48 3.09 -6.07 -5.31
N PHE A 49 3.56 -5.26 -4.36
CA PHE A 49 3.02 -3.92 -4.17
C PHE A 49 3.24 -3.07 -5.40
N GLU A 50 4.44 -3.15 -6.00
CA GLU A 50 4.71 -2.40 -7.22
C GLU A 50 3.80 -2.83 -8.35
N GLN A 51 3.51 -4.13 -8.46
CA GLN A 51 2.59 -4.60 -9.49
C GLN A 51 1.20 -4.01 -9.30
N VAL A 52 0.74 -3.95 -8.05
CA VAL A 52 -0.56 -3.35 -7.76
C VAL A 52 -0.56 -1.86 -8.10
N CYS A 53 0.52 -1.17 -7.78
CA CYS A 53 0.63 0.25 -8.12
C CYS A 53 0.54 0.47 -9.62
N GLN A 54 1.17 -0.38 -10.40
CA GLN A 54 1.07 -0.28 -11.86
C GLN A 54 -0.35 -0.50 -12.34
N LEU A 55 -1.05 -1.46 -11.74
CA LEU A 55 -2.44 -1.68 -12.08
C LEU A 55 -3.29 -0.45 -11.75
N LEU A 56 -3.02 0.20 -10.63
CA LEU A 56 -3.77 1.38 -10.25
C LEU A 56 -3.55 2.54 -11.21
N THR A 57 -2.36 2.67 -11.78
CA THR A 57 -2.14 3.72 -12.78
C THR A 57 -2.90 3.45 -14.06
N LEU A 58 -3.09 2.17 -14.39
CA LEU A 58 -3.85 1.80 -15.58
C LEU A 58 -5.36 1.82 -15.33
N HIS A 59 -5.77 1.50 -14.12
CA HIS A 59 -7.18 1.38 -13.77
C HIS A 59 -7.44 2.09 -12.45
N PRO A 60 -7.47 3.43 -12.45
CA PRO A 60 -7.63 4.17 -11.20
C PRO A 60 -8.97 3.92 -10.50
N GLU A 61 -9.97 3.43 -11.23
CA GLU A 61 -11.27 3.14 -10.63
C GLU A 61 -11.36 1.73 -10.05
N MET A 62 -10.24 1.00 -10.01
CA MET A 62 -10.27 -0.39 -9.60
C MET A 62 -10.76 -0.57 -8.17
N GLY A 63 -10.35 0.30 -7.26
CA GLY A 63 -10.80 0.23 -5.88
C GLY A 63 -12.11 0.99 -5.69
N PRO A 64 -12.94 0.53 -4.76
CA PRO A 64 -14.21 1.21 -4.50
C PRO A 64 -14.00 2.59 -3.88
N PRO A 65 -14.91 3.52 -4.15
CA PRO A 65 -14.81 4.84 -3.53
C PRO A 65 -15.10 4.77 -2.03
N ARG A 66 -14.45 5.65 -1.31
CA ARG A 66 -14.61 5.75 0.14
C ARG A 66 -15.07 7.16 0.47
N HIS A 67 -16.30 7.49 0.08
CA HIS A 67 -16.83 8.83 0.24
C HIS A 67 -16.99 9.21 1.71
N GLU A 68 -17.15 8.22 2.57
CA GLU A 68 -17.27 8.50 4.00
C GLU A 68 -15.98 9.10 4.57
N LEU A 69 -14.85 8.86 3.90
CA LEU A 69 -13.58 9.47 4.32
C LEU A 69 -13.39 10.83 3.66
N GLN A 70 -13.52 10.86 2.35
CA GLN A 70 -13.39 12.10 1.59
C GLN A 70 -13.75 11.80 0.15
N VAL A 71 -14.39 12.76 -0.52
CA VAL A 71 -14.71 12.60 -1.93
C VAL A 71 -13.43 12.44 -2.73
N GLY A 72 -13.42 11.45 -3.60
CA GLY A 72 -12.28 11.19 -4.45
C GLY A 72 -11.30 10.16 -3.90
N ILE A 73 -11.46 9.78 -2.64
CA ILE A 73 -10.61 8.73 -2.06
C ILE A 73 -11.18 7.37 -2.41
N ARG A 74 -10.29 6.48 -2.80
CA ARG A 74 -10.63 5.08 -3.04
C ARG A 74 -9.73 4.20 -2.21
N SER A 75 -10.12 2.95 -2.04
CA SER A 75 -9.32 2.01 -1.28
C SER A 75 -9.23 0.70 -2.04
N LEU A 76 -8.16 -0.03 -1.79
CA LEU A 76 -7.94 -1.34 -2.40
C LEU A 76 -7.28 -2.24 -1.37
N LEU A 77 -7.86 -3.42 -1.18
CA LEU A 77 -7.29 -4.38 -0.25
C LEU A 77 -6.09 -5.06 -0.94
N PHE A 78 -4.97 -5.06 -0.26
CA PHE A 78 -3.75 -5.69 -0.74
C PHE A 78 -3.15 -6.49 0.39
N GLN A 79 -3.26 -7.81 0.32
CA GLN A 79 -2.84 -8.71 1.37
C GLN A 79 -3.52 -8.32 2.68
N ARG A 80 -2.77 -7.97 3.71
CA ARG A 80 -3.35 -7.60 5.00
C ARG A 80 -3.53 -6.10 5.17
N TYR A 81 -3.34 -5.34 4.08
CA TYR A 81 -3.32 -3.89 4.14
C TYR A 81 -4.38 -3.31 3.24
N VAL A 82 -4.77 -2.09 3.55
CA VAL A 82 -5.66 -1.32 2.70
C VAL A 82 -4.86 -0.14 2.17
N ILE A 83 -4.86 0.00 0.86
CA ILE A 83 -4.20 1.12 0.18
C ILE A 83 -5.25 2.18 -0.07
N PHE A 84 -5.07 3.35 0.51
CA PHE A 84 -5.94 4.50 0.24
C PHE A 84 -5.25 5.38 -0.78
N TYR A 85 -5.97 5.69 -1.85
CA TYR A 85 -5.38 6.44 -2.95
C TYR A 85 -6.42 7.34 -3.58
N ARG A 86 -5.96 8.26 -4.39
CA ARG A 86 -6.85 9.10 -5.19
C ARG A 86 -6.19 9.37 -6.53
N SER A 87 -7.04 9.71 -7.52
CA SER A 87 -6.58 10.04 -8.84
C SER A 87 -6.57 11.56 -8.99
N ARG A 88 -5.49 12.12 -9.50
CA ARG A 88 -5.37 13.56 -9.75
C ARG A 88 -4.85 13.75 -11.16
N GLY A 89 -5.75 14.15 -12.06
CA GLY A 89 -5.39 14.21 -13.45
C GLY A 89 -5.05 12.82 -13.94
N ASN A 90 -3.86 12.67 -14.50
CA ASN A 90 -3.40 11.34 -14.94
C ASN A 90 -2.36 10.77 -13.97
N CYS A 91 -2.44 11.19 -12.73
CA CYS A 91 -1.52 10.72 -11.68
C CYS A 91 -2.33 10.07 -10.57
N VAL A 92 -1.83 8.98 -10.03
CA VAL A 92 -2.44 8.31 -8.87
C VAL A 92 -1.55 8.57 -7.66
N GLU A 93 -2.16 9.05 -6.60
CA GLU A 93 -1.44 9.36 -5.37
C GLU A 93 -1.83 8.35 -4.30
N ILE A 94 -0.84 7.62 -3.79
CA ILE A 94 -1.05 6.72 -2.66
C ILE A 94 -1.01 7.57 -1.40
N MET A 95 -2.10 7.54 -0.64
CA MET A 95 -2.28 8.40 0.53
C MET A 95 -1.84 7.70 1.80
N ARG A 96 -2.27 6.47 2.01
CA ARG A 96 -1.96 5.68 3.20
C ARG A 96 -1.95 4.20 2.86
N ILE A 97 -1.18 3.45 3.64
CA ILE A 97 -1.18 1.98 3.58
C ILE A 97 -1.33 1.51 5.02
N ILE A 98 -2.51 0.99 5.37
CA ILE A 98 -2.87 0.72 6.76
C ILE A 98 -3.32 -0.73 6.87
N ARG A 99 -2.99 -1.38 7.98
CA ARG A 99 -3.46 -2.75 8.19
C ARG A 99 -4.99 -2.76 8.19
N ALA A 100 -5.55 -3.78 7.53
CA ALA A 100 -6.99 -3.88 7.38
C ALA A 100 -7.69 -3.92 8.73
N ALA A 101 -7.12 -4.62 9.71
CA ALA A 101 -7.72 -4.69 11.03
C ALA A 101 -7.79 -3.32 11.70
N ARG A 102 -6.72 -2.52 11.53
CA ARG A 102 -6.69 -1.18 12.11
C ARG A 102 -7.69 -0.25 11.42
N GLU A 103 -7.87 -0.43 10.12
CA GLU A 103 -8.81 0.39 9.38
C GLU A 103 -10.24 0.11 9.83
N VAL A 104 -10.56 -1.15 10.08
CA VAL A 104 -11.87 -1.52 10.60
C VAL A 104 -12.10 -0.90 11.98
N ASP A 105 -11.09 -0.94 12.83
CA ASP A 105 -11.19 -0.33 14.15
C ASP A 105 -11.42 1.17 14.05
N ALA A 106 -10.81 1.81 13.09
CA ALA A 106 -10.97 3.25 12.92
C ALA A 106 -12.37 3.62 12.46
N VAL A 107 -13.03 2.73 11.72
CA VAL A 107 -14.36 2.98 11.23
C VAL A 107 -15.41 2.79 12.32
N VAL A 108 -15.18 1.81 13.18
CA VAL A 108 -16.09 1.52 14.28
C VAL A 108 -15.88 2.52 15.41
#